data_5f5d68cb923f1be645406315a468e2eb
#
_entry.id   5f5d68cb923f1be645406315a468e2eb
#
_cell.length_a   1.000
_cell.length_b   1.000
_cell.length_c   1.000
_cell.angle_alpha   90.00
_cell.angle_beta   90.00
_cell.angle_gamma   90.00
#
_symmetry.space_group_name_H-M   'P 1'
#
loop_
_entity.id
_entity.type
_entity.pdbx_description
1 polymer ?
#
loop_
_entity_poly.entity_id
_entity_poly.type
_entity_poly.pdbx_seq_one_letter_code
_entity_poly.pdbx_strand_id
1 'polypeptide(L)'
;MLDCMRAYKQANPEGMPFITYGWGASYYMYVLGSVNNAKTGFYYDGSKWTHSLLSEDSNHRDLIDMMHTMYAEGLLHPEFSTMSDEQAQQYILNGNWLFSFWYLNTIYNEIFLGEEIPFEYEAMFAPARHEGDQRYSVITVPYDNIPGWGYFVNADVKNPELICSYLDTVISKDASTLYNWGVKDLTYTVDENGRH
;
A
#
# COMPACT_ATOMS: atom_id res chain seq x y z
N MET A 1 17.55 -0.91 3.14
CA MET A 1 16.57 -1.93 2.74
C MET A 1 17.24 -3.13 2.05
N LEU A 2 17.92 -2.98 0.91
CA LEU A 2 18.57 -4.12 0.21
C LEU A 2 19.54 -4.91 1.09
N ASP A 3 20.39 -4.25 1.88
CA ASP A 3 21.36 -4.95 2.73
C ASP A 3 20.67 -5.76 3.85
N CYS A 4 19.56 -5.26 4.40
CA CYS A 4 18.76 -6.04 5.33
C CYS A 4 18.15 -7.29 4.67
N MET A 5 17.66 -7.15 3.43
CA MET A 5 17.12 -8.28 2.67
C MET A 5 18.20 -9.33 2.34
N ARG A 6 19.38 -8.88 1.95
CA ARG A 6 20.52 -9.76 1.69
C ARG A 6 20.95 -10.52 2.95
N ALA A 7 21.07 -9.80 4.07
CA ALA A 7 21.39 -10.41 5.36
C ALA A 7 20.33 -11.43 5.79
N TYR A 8 19.03 -11.09 5.62
CA TYR A 8 17.96 -12.02 5.91
C TYR A 8 18.03 -13.27 5.01
N LYS A 9 18.23 -13.10 3.69
CA LYS A 9 18.32 -14.22 2.74
C LYS A 9 19.51 -15.12 3.03
N GLN A 10 20.63 -14.54 3.46
CA GLN A 10 21.80 -15.31 3.87
C GLN A 10 21.52 -16.15 5.13
N ALA A 11 20.80 -15.60 6.10
CA ALA A 11 20.42 -16.29 7.33
C ALA A 11 19.28 -17.30 7.12
N ASN A 12 18.41 -17.04 6.17
CA ASN A 12 17.21 -17.82 5.87
C ASN A 12 17.12 -18.11 4.35
N PRO A 13 17.88 -19.08 3.83
CA PRO A 13 17.94 -19.33 2.38
C PRO A 13 16.58 -19.64 1.72
N GLU A 14 15.67 -20.29 2.45
CA GLU A 14 14.33 -20.61 1.99
C GLU A 14 13.33 -19.45 2.23
N GLY A 15 13.70 -18.46 3.02
CA GLY A 15 12.85 -17.31 3.31
C GLY A 15 12.74 -16.36 2.13
N MET A 16 11.65 -15.60 2.12
CA MET A 16 11.38 -14.58 1.10
C MET A 16 11.54 -13.18 1.72
N PRO A 17 12.62 -12.45 1.40
CA PRO A 17 12.88 -11.16 2.04
C PRO A 17 11.78 -10.13 1.85
N PHE A 18 11.12 -10.13 0.70
CA PHE A 18 10.04 -9.20 0.41
C PHE A 18 8.88 -9.88 -0.29
N ILE A 19 7.71 -9.79 0.29
CA ILE A 19 6.47 -10.31 -0.26
C ILE A 19 5.34 -9.29 -0.11
N THR A 20 4.45 -9.21 -1.09
CA THR A 20 3.21 -8.44 -0.99
C THR A 20 2.02 -9.37 -1.15
N TYR A 21 0.89 -8.99 -0.56
CA TYR A 21 -0.38 -9.67 -0.74
C TYR A 21 -1.16 -8.99 -1.86
N GLY A 22 -1.65 -9.77 -2.81
CA GLY A 22 -2.53 -9.31 -3.91
C GLY A 22 -1.87 -8.48 -5.01
N TRP A 23 -2.58 -8.32 -6.10
CA TRP A 23 -2.34 -7.44 -7.26
C TRP A 23 -0.95 -7.53 -7.91
N GLY A 24 -0.20 -8.59 -7.60
CA GLY A 24 1.05 -8.94 -8.28
C GLY A 24 2.08 -7.82 -8.34
N ALA A 25 2.73 -7.67 -9.47
CA ALA A 25 3.83 -6.72 -9.68
C ALA A 25 3.49 -5.28 -9.33
N SER A 26 2.22 -4.85 -9.42
CA SER A 26 1.80 -3.47 -9.18
C SER A 26 2.12 -3.02 -7.76
N TYR A 27 1.88 -3.86 -6.77
CA TYR A 27 2.15 -3.51 -5.37
C TYR A 27 3.64 -3.42 -5.06
N TYR A 28 4.44 -4.32 -5.65
CA TYR A 28 5.90 -4.18 -5.57
C TYR A 28 6.36 -2.84 -6.14
N MET A 29 5.82 -2.43 -7.27
CA MET A 29 6.14 -1.14 -7.88
C MET A 29 5.72 0.05 -7.01
N TYR A 30 4.60 -0.01 -6.31
CA TYR A 30 4.19 1.07 -5.40
C TYR A 30 5.16 1.24 -4.24
N VAL A 31 5.49 0.16 -3.53
CA VAL A 31 6.39 0.23 -2.37
C VAL A 31 7.79 0.67 -2.78
N LEU A 32 8.35 -0.01 -3.77
CA LEU A 32 9.71 0.28 -4.25
C LEU A 32 9.76 1.64 -4.96
N GLY A 33 8.64 2.06 -5.57
CA GLY A 33 8.45 3.38 -6.12
C GLY A 33 8.54 4.46 -5.06
N SER A 34 7.96 4.25 -3.88
CA SER A 34 8.07 5.23 -2.78
C SER A 34 9.51 5.38 -2.30
N VAL A 35 10.27 4.31 -2.21
CA VAL A 35 11.70 4.35 -1.83
C VAL A 35 12.51 5.21 -2.81
N ASN A 36 12.21 5.11 -4.09
CA ASN A 36 12.94 5.82 -5.14
C ASN A 36 12.31 7.16 -5.53
N ASN A 37 11.21 7.57 -4.90
CA ASN A 37 10.37 8.69 -5.37
C ASN A 37 10.01 8.54 -6.86
N ALA A 38 9.76 7.31 -7.29
CA ALA A 38 9.46 7.02 -8.69
C ALA A 38 8.02 7.39 -9.00
N LYS A 39 7.84 8.03 -10.16
CA LYS A 39 6.52 8.27 -10.73
C LYS A 39 6.10 7.05 -11.55
N THR A 40 4.83 6.71 -11.50
CA THR A 40 4.26 5.62 -12.29
C THR A 40 3.07 6.13 -13.09
N GLY A 41 2.98 5.75 -14.37
CA GLY A 41 1.91 6.19 -15.25
C GLY A 41 2.02 7.67 -15.64
N PHE A 42 0.87 8.31 -15.84
CA PHE A 42 0.79 9.74 -16.16
C PHE A 42 0.90 10.58 -14.89
N TYR A 43 1.69 11.64 -14.96
CA TYR A 43 1.83 12.61 -13.88
C TYR A 43 2.08 14.02 -14.44
N TYR A 44 1.82 15.04 -13.62
CA TYR A 44 2.13 16.43 -13.92
C TYR A 44 3.53 16.77 -13.42
N ASP A 45 4.43 17.21 -14.32
CA ASP A 45 5.83 17.51 -14.01
C ASP A 45 6.06 18.93 -13.46
N GLY A 46 4.99 19.71 -13.29
CA GLY A 46 5.01 21.11 -12.91
C GLY A 46 4.77 22.05 -14.09
N SER A 47 4.82 21.57 -15.33
CA SER A 47 4.58 22.34 -16.56
C SER A 47 3.60 21.67 -17.51
N LYS A 48 3.63 20.36 -17.59
CA LYS A 48 2.80 19.54 -18.50
C LYS A 48 2.50 18.17 -17.94
N TRP A 49 1.51 17.52 -18.49
CA TRP A 49 1.29 16.10 -18.28
C TRP A 49 2.29 15.28 -19.09
N THR A 50 2.95 14.35 -18.42
CA THR A 50 3.91 13.42 -19.01
C THR A 50 3.68 12.02 -18.50
N HIS A 51 4.34 11.04 -19.11
CA HIS A 51 4.29 9.66 -18.69
C HIS A 51 5.66 9.23 -18.12
N SER A 52 5.66 8.45 -17.05
CA SER A 52 6.88 8.05 -16.35
C SER A 52 7.94 7.37 -17.25
N LEU A 53 7.49 6.65 -18.28
CA LEU A 53 8.39 5.98 -19.24
C LEU A 53 9.02 6.96 -20.25
N LEU A 54 8.54 8.20 -20.34
CA LEU A 54 8.99 9.23 -21.29
C LEU A 54 9.78 10.35 -20.62
N SER A 55 9.93 10.31 -19.31
CA SER A 55 10.59 11.36 -18.53
C SER A 55 11.77 10.77 -17.74
N GLU A 56 12.95 11.35 -17.94
CA GLU A 56 14.15 10.99 -17.16
C GLU A 56 14.00 11.36 -15.69
N ASP A 57 13.24 12.42 -15.39
CA ASP A 57 13.01 12.90 -14.01
C ASP A 57 11.98 12.04 -13.23
N SER A 58 11.45 11.00 -13.85
CA SER A 58 10.43 10.15 -13.22
C SER A 58 10.98 9.22 -12.14
N ASN A 59 12.30 9.02 -12.07
CA ASN A 59 12.98 7.98 -11.28
C ASN A 59 12.44 6.56 -11.52
N HIS A 60 11.68 6.37 -12.59
CA HIS A 60 11.08 5.08 -12.92
C HIS A 60 12.14 4.04 -13.28
N ARG A 61 13.23 4.48 -13.90
CA ARG A 61 14.38 3.63 -14.20
C ARG A 61 15.02 3.08 -12.92
N ASP A 62 15.24 3.92 -11.92
CA ASP A 62 15.80 3.50 -10.62
C ASP A 62 14.93 2.46 -9.94
N LEU A 63 13.60 2.59 -10.04
CA LEU A 63 12.65 1.59 -9.57
C LEU A 63 12.84 0.25 -10.28
N ILE A 64 12.92 0.25 -11.61
CA ILE A 64 13.07 -0.99 -12.40
C ILE A 64 14.45 -1.63 -12.14
N ASP A 65 15.51 -0.84 -12.07
CA ASP A 65 16.87 -1.33 -11.78
C ASP A 65 16.93 -1.95 -10.36
N MET A 66 16.22 -1.37 -9.38
CA MET A 66 16.09 -1.95 -8.05
C MET A 66 15.31 -3.27 -8.08
N MET A 67 14.17 -3.34 -8.77
CA MET A 67 13.40 -4.58 -8.91
C MET A 67 14.20 -5.67 -9.62
N HIS A 68 14.91 -5.31 -10.69
CA HIS A 68 15.80 -6.24 -11.40
C HIS A 68 16.88 -6.80 -10.47
N THR A 69 17.53 -5.94 -9.69
CA THR A 69 18.53 -6.35 -8.70
C THR A 69 17.94 -7.31 -7.68
N MET A 70 16.78 -6.97 -7.11
CA MET A 70 16.11 -7.81 -6.14
C MET A 70 15.72 -9.18 -6.71
N TYR A 71 15.25 -9.21 -7.96
CA TYR A 71 14.90 -10.46 -8.63
C TYR A 71 16.15 -11.30 -8.92
N ALA A 72 17.20 -10.70 -9.46
CA ALA A 72 18.45 -11.39 -9.79
C ALA A 72 19.15 -11.98 -8.56
N GLU A 73 19.03 -11.33 -7.40
CA GLU A 73 19.58 -11.79 -6.13
C GLU A 73 18.64 -12.74 -5.35
N GLY A 74 17.47 -13.08 -5.89
CA GLY A 74 16.47 -13.94 -5.22
C GLY A 74 15.83 -13.31 -3.99
N LEU A 75 15.75 -11.98 -3.94
CA LEU A 75 15.10 -11.22 -2.87
C LEU A 75 13.61 -11.03 -3.11
N LEU A 76 13.14 -11.28 -4.35
CA LEU A 76 11.74 -11.38 -4.74
C LEU A 76 11.40 -12.81 -5.11
N HIS A 77 10.16 -13.21 -4.85
CA HIS A 77 9.68 -14.52 -5.27
C HIS A 77 9.75 -14.64 -6.80
N PRO A 78 10.19 -15.79 -7.37
CA PRO A 78 10.24 -15.96 -8.82
C PRO A 78 8.93 -15.67 -9.54
N GLU A 79 7.81 -15.99 -8.90
CA GLU A 79 6.47 -15.77 -9.40
C GLU A 79 5.81 -14.50 -8.84
N PHE A 80 6.58 -13.52 -8.38
CA PHE A 80 6.07 -12.31 -7.73
C PHE A 80 5.00 -11.56 -8.55
N SER A 81 5.03 -11.68 -9.87
CA SER A 81 4.08 -11.02 -10.77
C SER A 81 2.82 -11.84 -11.08
N THR A 82 2.83 -13.13 -10.77
CA THR A 82 1.76 -14.07 -11.12
C THR A 82 1.20 -14.83 -9.91
N MET A 83 1.80 -14.65 -8.74
CA MET A 83 1.37 -15.28 -7.50
C MET A 83 -0.08 -14.88 -7.18
N SER A 84 -0.91 -15.88 -6.81
CA SER A 84 -2.27 -15.60 -6.35
C SER A 84 -2.28 -15.05 -4.92
N ASP A 85 -3.41 -14.43 -4.55
CA ASP A 85 -3.59 -13.88 -3.21
C ASP A 85 -3.50 -14.99 -2.14
N GLU A 86 -4.05 -16.16 -2.41
CA GLU A 86 -3.99 -17.31 -1.50
C GLU A 86 -2.55 -17.82 -1.32
N GLN A 87 -1.76 -17.85 -2.38
CA GLN A 87 -0.35 -18.21 -2.29
C GLN A 87 0.43 -17.20 -1.46
N ALA A 88 0.24 -15.90 -1.72
CA ALA A 88 0.86 -14.83 -0.95
C ALA A 88 0.47 -14.88 0.54
N GLN A 89 -0.81 -15.15 0.82
CA GLN A 89 -1.32 -15.34 2.18
C GLN A 89 -0.62 -16.47 2.91
N GLN A 90 -0.42 -17.61 2.27
CA GLN A 90 0.31 -18.73 2.86
C GLN A 90 1.76 -18.38 3.21
N TYR A 91 2.45 -17.64 2.35
CA TYR A 91 3.80 -17.15 2.66
C TYR A 91 3.80 -16.21 3.86
N ILE A 92 2.82 -15.31 3.95
CA ILE A 92 2.70 -14.37 5.06
C ILE A 92 2.41 -15.10 6.36
N LEU A 93 1.48 -16.06 6.39
CA LEU A 93 1.13 -16.86 7.57
C LEU A 93 2.30 -17.71 8.08
N ASN A 94 3.13 -18.24 7.18
CA ASN A 94 4.28 -19.06 7.55
C ASN A 94 5.41 -18.26 8.23
N GLY A 95 5.39 -16.94 8.19
CA GLY A 95 6.39 -16.07 8.81
C GLY A 95 7.79 -16.09 8.17
N ASN A 96 7.96 -16.72 7.02
CA ASN A 96 9.24 -16.80 6.32
C ASN A 96 9.49 -15.59 5.42
N TRP A 97 9.31 -14.40 5.96
CA TRP A 97 9.51 -13.13 5.26
C TRP A 97 10.10 -12.07 6.19
N LEU A 98 10.70 -11.03 5.62
CA LEU A 98 11.25 -9.90 6.36
C LEU A 98 10.39 -8.64 6.23
N PHE A 99 9.99 -8.30 5.00
CA PHE A 99 9.13 -7.16 4.70
C PHE A 99 7.90 -7.62 3.95
N SER A 100 6.75 -7.11 4.37
CA SER A 100 5.50 -7.24 3.63
C SER A 100 4.86 -5.86 3.47
N PHE A 101 4.07 -5.70 2.42
CA PHE A 101 3.30 -4.49 2.19
C PHE A 101 1.85 -4.84 1.87
N TRP A 102 0.96 -4.30 2.70
CA TRP A 102 -0.48 -4.33 2.46
C TRP A 102 -1.21 -3.35 3.38
N TYR A 103 -2.51 -3.23 3.22
CA TYR A 103 -3.34 -2.51 4.17
C TYR A 103 -3.35 -3.24 5.51
N LEU A 104 -3.10 -2.52 6.61
CA LEU A 104 -3.03 -3.12 7.95
C LEU A 104 -4.32 -3.84 8.34
N ASN A 105 -5.48 -3.27 7.98
CA ASN A 105 -6.77 -3.90 8.26
C ASN A 105 -6.95 -5.23 7.51
N THR A 106 -6.48 -5.34 6.27
CA THR A 106 -6.54 -6.59 5.50
C THR A 106 -5.62 -7.64 6.12
N ILE A 107 -4.38 -7.28 6.42
CA ILE A 107 -3.46 -8.21 7.10
C ILE A 107 -4.07 -8.70 8.40
N TYR A 108 -4.59 -7.79 9.23
CA TYR A 108 -5.12 -8.15 10.54
C TYR A 108 -6.44 -8.92 10.48
N ASN A 109 -7.39 -8.46 9.67
CA ASN A 109 -8.75 -9.00 9.66
C ASN A 109 -8.97 -10.13 8.65
N GLU A 110 -8.19 -10.20 7.58
CA GLU A 110 -8.39 -11.19 6.52
C GLU A 110 -7.33 -12.29 6.54
N ILE A 111 -6.09 -11.96 6.98
CA ILE A 111 -4.99 -12.93 6.99
C ILE A 111 -4.77 -13.51 8.38
N PHE A 112 -4.69 -12.67 9.42
CA PHE A 112 -4.31 -13.11 10.76
C PHE A 112 -5.50 -13.40 11.68
N LEU A 113 -6.70 -12.93 11.38
CA LEU A 113 -7.84 -13.13 12.26
C LEU A 113 -8.20 -14.61 12.41
N GLY A 114 -8.08 -15.11 13.64
CA GLY A 114 -8.37 -16.51 13.95
C GLY A 114 -7.22 -17.48 13.67
N GLU A 115 -6.09 -16.99 13.17
CA GLU A 115 -4.88 -17.78 12.93
C GLU A 115 -3.89 -17.68 14.10
N GLU A 116 -3.18 -18.75 14.38
CA GLU A 116 -2.05 -18.76 15.31
C GLU A 116 -0.79 -18.36 14.53
N ILE A 117 -0.34 -17.11 14.73
CA ILE A 117 0.84 -16.59 14.03
C ILE A 117 2.10 -16.88 14.86
N PRO A 118 3.13 -17.54 14.27
CA PRO A 118 4.34 -17.94 14.99
C PRO A 118 5.41 -16.84 15.09
N PHE A 119 5.08 -15.58 14.81
CA PHE A 119 6.01 -14.46 14.75
C PHE A 119 5.37 -13.15 15.24
N GLU A 120 6.21 -12.21 15.62
CA GLU A 120 5.82 -10.82 15.89
C GLU A 120 6.07 -9.96 14.66
N TYR A 121 5.22 -8.97 14.42
CA TYR A 121 5.36 -8.01 13.33
C TYR A 121 5.08 -6.59 13.80
N GLU A 122 5.71 -5.63 13.16
CA GLU A 122 5.56 -4.21 13.45
C GLU A 122 5.28 -3.42 12.18
N ALA A 123 4.35 -2.48 12.26
CA ALA A 123 4.09 -1.57 11.17
C ALA A 123 5.19 -0.50 11.10
N MET A 124 5.75 -0.30 9.91
CA MET A 124 6.79 0.68 9.67
C MET A 124 6.40 1.65 8.55
N PHE A 125 6.95 2.84 8.59
CA PHE A 125 6.86 3.75 7.45
C PHE A 125 7.67 3.23 6.27
N ALA A 126 7.22 3.56 5.04
CA ALA A 126 8.00 3.29 3.85
C ALA A 126 9.45 3.82 4.04
N PRO A 127 10.47 2.99 3.74
CA PRO A 127 11.85 3.40 3.92
C PRO A 127 12.22 4.54 2.97
N ALA A 128 13.10 5.45 3.43
CA ALA A 128 13.75 6.40 2.56
C ALA A 128 14.92 5.75 1.81
N ARG A 129 15.36 6.34 0.70
CA ARG A 129 16.50 5.84 -0.08
C ARG A 129 17.81 5.92 0.72
N HIS A 130 18.01 7.06 1.40
CA HIS A 130 19.15 7.28 2.29
C HIS A 130 18.66 7.83 3.64
N GLU A 131 19.50 7.73 4.65
CA GLU A 131 19.23 8.33 5.95
C GLU A 131 19.08 9.85 5.82
N GLY A 132 18.02 10.40 6.40
CA GLY A 132 17.72 11.83 6.33
C GLY A 132 16.93 12.26 5.09
N ASP A 133 16.77 11.39 4.10
CA ASP A 133 15.94 11.71 2.93
C ASP A 133 14.46 11.82 3.29
N GLN A 134 13.75 12.61 2.50
CA GLN A 134 12.29 12.68 2.57
C GLN A 134 11.68 11.31 2.26
N ARG A 135 10.70 10.90 3.06
CA ARG A 135 9.89 9.71 2.79
C ARG A 135 8.70 10.08 1.92
N TYR A 136 8.42 9.24 0.95
CA TYR A 136 7.31 9.43 0.02
C TYR A 136 6.20 8.44 0.35
N SER A 137 4.95 8.86 0.19
CA SER A 137 3.82 7.96 0.34
C SER A 137 3.75 6.99 -0.83
N VAL A 138 3.44 5.75 -0.53
CA VAL A 138 3.23 4.70 -1.53
C VAL A 138 1.99 4.99 -2.38
N ILE A 139 0.96 5.50 -1.75
CA ILE A 139 -0.30 5.85 -2.40
C ILE A 139 -0.49 7.35 -2.21
N THR A 140 0.10 8.15 -3.08
CA THR A 140 -0.36 9.53 -3.25
C THR A 140 -1.55 9.50 -4.20
N VAL A 141 -2.73 9.71 -3.66
CA VAL A 141 -3.82 10.24 -4.47
C VAL A 141 -3.58 11.76 -4.47
N PRO A 142 -3.04 12.35 -5.55
CA PRO A 142 -2.98 13.79 -5.63
C PRO A 142 -4.41 14.30 -5.50
N TYR A 143 -4.62 15.32 -4.67
CA TYR A 143 -5.94 15.95 -4.52
C TYR A 143 -6.52 16.43 -5.86
N ASP A 144 -5.68 16.59 -6.86
CA ASP A 144 -6.05 17.04 -8.21
C ASP A 144 -6.42 15.90 -9.17
N ASN A 145 -6.22 14.66 -8.78
CA ASN A 145 -6.70 13.53 -9.56
C ASN A 145 -8.12 13.19 -9.11
N ILE A 146 -9.05 13.29 -10.04
CA ILE A 146 -10.34 12.63 -9.87
C ILE A 146 -10.01 11.15 -9.70
N PRO A 147 -10.20 10.56 -8.51
CA PRO A 147 -9.94 9.15 -8.32
C PRO A 147 -10.78 8.40 -9.35
N GLY A 148 -10.24 7.35 -9.95
CA GLY A 148 -10.96 6.52 -10.89
C GLY A 148 -12.19 5.83 -10.28
N TRP A 149 -12.50 6.15 -9.01
CA TRP A 149 -13.58 5.63 -8.20
C TRP A 149 -14.45 6.79 -7.78
N GLY A 150 -15.74 6.63 -7.95
CA GLY A 150 -16.71 7.67 -7.59
C GLY A 150 -18.12 7.11 -7.56
N TYR A 151 -18.99 7.88 -6.95
CA TYR A 151 -20.41 7.60 -7.01
C TYR A 151 -21.01 8.20 -8.28
N PHE A 152 -21.78 7.41 -8.99
CA PHE A 152 -22.50 7.84 -10.17
C PHE A 152 -23.98 7.86 -9.84
N VAL A 153 -24.62 9.00 -10.06
CA VAL A 153 -26.06 9.14 -9.91
C VAL A 153 -26.70 8.94 -11.28
N ASN A 154 -27.67 8.02 -11.37
CA ASN A 154 -28.41 7.81 -12.61
C ASN A 154 -29.12 9.10 -13.03
N ALA A 155 -28.99 9.49 -14.29
CA ALA A 155 -29.57 10.70 -14.84
C ALA A 155 -31.13 10.75 -14.76
N ASP A 156 -31.78 9.59 -14.74
CA ASP A 156 -33.24 9.46 -14.72
C ASP A 156 -33.83 9.45 -13.29
N VAL A 157 -33.00 9.65 -12.25
CA VAL A 157 -33.49 9.66 -10.88
C VAL A 157 -34.36 10.93 -10.61
N LYS A 158 -35.46 10.73 -9.90
CA LYS A 158 -36.42 11.81 -9.66
C LYS A 158 -35.92 12.92 -8.74
N ASN A 159 -35.07 12.57 -7.78
CA ASN A 159 -34.57 13.50 -6.74
C ASN A 159 -33.04 13.36 -6.60
N PRO A 160 -32.25 13.85 -7.55
CA PRO A 160 -30.79 13.76 -7.49
C PRO A 160 -30.20 14.49 -6.27
N GLU A 161 -30.83 15.60 -5.84
CA GLU A 161 -30.40 16.38 -4.68
C GLU A 161 -30.49 15.57 -3.38
N LEU A 162 -31.49 14.71 -3.25
CA LEU A 162 -31.63 13.84 -2.08
C LEU A 162 -30.49 12.82 -2.01
N ILE A 163 -30.09 12.27 -3.17
CA ILE A 163 -28.97 11.33 -3.23
C ILE A 163 -27.66 12.02 -2.91
N CYS A 164 -27.42 13.21 -3.46
CA CYS A 164 -26.23 14.01 -3.15
C CYS A 164 -26.19 14.36 -1.65
N SER A 165 -27.29 14.79 -1.08
CA SER A 165 -27.40 15.10 0.36
C SER A 165 -27.13 13.86 1.24
N TYR A 166 -27.61 12.68 0.84
CA TYR A 166 -27.29 11.44 1.51
C TYR A 166 -25.78 11.14 1.44
N LEU A 167 -25.17 11.26 0.27
CA LEU A 167 -23.71 11.04 0.10
C LEU A 167 -22.92 12.03 0.94
N ASP A 168 -23.27 13.31 0.94
CA ASP A 168 -22.63 14.33 1.79
C ASP A 168 -22.72 13.97 3.28
N THR A 169 -23.85 13.40 3.70
CA THR A 169 -24.01 12.92 5.08
C THR A 169 -23.08 11.76 5.37
N VAL A 170 -23.00 10.76 4.47
CA VAL A 170 -22.17 9.56 4.64
C VAL A 170 -20.66 9.89 4.68
N ILE A 171 -20.21 10.88 3.90
CA ILE A 171 -18.81 11.32 3.89
C ILE A 171 -18.48 12.36 4.97
N SER A 172 -19.47 12.79 5.76
CA SER A 172 -19.24 13.72 6.87
C SER A 172 -18.27 13.12 7.91
N LYS A 173 -17.60 13.99 8.67
CA LYS A 173 -16.68 13.55 9.72
C LYS A 173 -17.37 12.65 10.75
N ASP A 174 -18.58 12.99 11.13
CA ASP A 174 -19.34 12.24 12.15
C ASP A 174 -19.74 10.86 11.64
N ALA A 175 -20.25 10.77 10.40
CA ALA A 175 -20.57 9.50 9.79
C ALA A 175 -19.32 8.65 9.55
N SER A 176 -18.22 9.26 9.10
CA SER A 176 -16.94 8.58 8.95
C SER A 176 -16.43 8.01 10.29
N THR A 177 -16.56 8.78 11.36
CA THR A 177 -16.20 8.30 12.70
C THR A 177 -17.09 7.14 13.13
N LEU A 178 -18.40 7.26 12.94
CA LEU A 178 -19.34 6.21 13.28
C LEU A 178 -19.09 4.92 12.48
N TYR A 179 -18.78 5.05 11.20
CA TYR A 179 -18.54 3.90 10.32
C TYR A 179 -17.22 3.18 10.62
N ASN A 180 -16.15 3.92 10.88
CA ASN A 180 -14.81 3.34 11.07
C ASN A 180 -14.55 2.93 12.53
N TRP A 181 -15.13 3.61 13.51
CA TRP A 181 -14.84 3.40 14.93
C TRP A 181 -16.07 2.97 15.73
N GLY A 182 -17.26 3.27 15.23
CA GLY A 182 -18.51 2.99 15.93
C GLY A 182 -18.90 4.08 16.92
N VAL A 183 -19.36 3.68 18.09
CA VAL A 183 -19.89 4.59 19.14
C VAL A 183 -18.86 4.76 20.23
N LYS A 184 -18.51 6.02 20.52
CA LYS A 184 -17.57 6.34 21.60
C LYS A 184 -18.03 5.75 22.94
N ASP A 185 -17.09 5.24 23.71
CA ASP A 185 -17.26 4.60 25.02
C ASP A 185 -18.02 3.25 24.95
N LEU A 186 -18.46 2.81 23.75
CA LEU A 186 -19.05 1.50 23.52
C LEU A 186 -18.15 0.60 22.66
N THR A 187 -17.68 1.11 21.53
CA THR A 187 -16.82 0.35 20.59
C THR A 187 -15.39 0.87 20.53
N TYR A 188 -15.16 2.11 20.95
CA TYR A 188 -13.83 2.70 21.04
C TYR A 188 -13.75 3.72 22.18
N THR A 189 -12.54 4.00 22.63
CA THR A 189 -12.23 5.07 23.60
C THR A 189 -11.27 6.06 22.96
N VAL A 190 -11.24 7.28 23.50
CA VAL A 190 -10.32 8.34 23.08
C VAL A 190 -9.39 8.65 24.24
N ASP A 191 -8.09 8.59 24.02
CA ASP A 191 -7.10 8.92 25.03
C ASP A 191 -7.01 10.45 25.29
N GLU A 192 -6.20 10.84 26.26
CA GLU A 192 -5.97 12.25 26.61
C GLU A 192 -5.36 13.09 25.48
N ASN A 193 -4.77 12.45 24.47
CA ASN A 193 -4.19 13.07 23.29
C ASN A 193 -5.15 13.10 22.09
N GLY A 194 -6.40 12.63 22.26
CA GLY A 194 -7.42 12.57 21.23
C GLY A 194 -7.24 11.42 20.23
N ARG A 195 -6.47 10.38 20.57
CA ARG A 195 -6.27 9.19 19.72
C ARG A 195 -7.35 8.15 20.01
N HIS A 196 -7.83 7.55 18.94
CA HIS A 196 -8.79 6.45 18.93
C HIS A 196 -8.10 5.12 19.15
#